data_64e8ea99594a432be59d01d3dbd06265
#
_entry.id   64e8ea99594a432be59d01d3dbd06265
#
_cell.length_a   1.000
_cell.length_b   1.000
_cell.length_c   1.000
_cell.angle_alpha   90.00
_cell.angle_beta   90.00
_cell.angle_gamma   90.00
#
_symmetry.space_group_name_H-M   'P 1'
#
loop_
_entity.id
_entity.type
_entity.pdbx_description
1 polymer ?
#
loop_
_entity_poly.entity_id
_entity_poly.type
_entity_poly.pdbx_seq_one_letter_code
_entity_poly.pdbx_strand_id
1 'polypeptide(L)'
;DLEYLLESLVEHSSGVMPDYIGVVEREVFKYRSGEYHPVNHWNQHSRAAHKTLFERHSPLMSEVSEWISSQFQAEVYEDLHSPVCLIAKNNEDADQIHSFVNSKLKDFSDLAWVRNDVYARFSHANIHKGTILNEVSKLHKLHATGIIAAGDHFNDIPMLNRRFANHLVAPSNAIPEVQDHIARNNGYISHFE
;
A
#
# COMPACT_ATOMS: atom_id res chain seq x y z
N ASP A 1 -11.00 -0.79 -4.63
CA ASP A 1 -11.63 0.49 -4.31
C ASP A 1 -12.42 0.42 -2.99
N LEU A 2 -13.09 1.50 -2.58
CA LEU A 2 -13.85 1.55 -1.32
C LEU A 2 -15.07 0.61 -1.35
N GLU A 3 -15.77 0.55 -2.46
CA GLU A 3 -16.99 -0.25 -2.63
C GLU A 3 -16.70 -1.74 -2.44
N TYR A 4 -15.70 -2.26 -3.13
CA TYR A 4 -15.25 -3.65 -2.99
C TYR A 4 -14.84 -3.99 -1.55
N LEU A 5 -14.13 -3.07 -0.86
CA LEU A 5 -13.72 -3.28 0.52
C LEU A 5 -14.92 -3.29 1.48
N LEU A 6 -15.94 -2.46 1.23
CA LEU A 6 -17.15 -2.44 2.03
C LEU A 6 -17.98 -3.71 1.85
N GLU A 7 -18.10 -4.23 0.63
CA GLU A 7 -18.74 -5.52 0.37
C GLU A 7 -18.03 -6.64 1.13
N SER A 8 -16.71 -6.72 1.02
CA SER A 8 -15.90 -7.70 1.74
C SER A 8 -16.04 -7.59 3.27
N LEU A 9 -16.10 -6.38 3.83
CA LEU A 9 -16.32 -6.16 5.26
C LEU A 9 -17.71 -6.66 5.70
N VAL A 10 -18.75 -6.41 4.91
CA VAL A 10 -20.10 -6.88 5.23
C VAL A 10 -20.16 -8.41 5.26
N GLU A 11 -19.48 -9.07 4.33
CA GLU A 11 -19.46 -10.52 4.24
C GLU A 11 -18.66 -11.21 5.36
N HIS A 12 -17.56 -10.60 5.81
CA HIS A 12 -16.55 -11.28 6.64
C HIS A 12 -16.37 -10.71 8.05
N SER A 13 -16.91 -9.51 8.36
CA SER A 13 -16.53 -8.78 9.59
C SER A 13 -17.33 -9.10 10.85
N SER A 14 -18.21 -10.08 10.86
CA SER A 14 -19.06 -10.37 12.04
C SER A 14 -19.77 -9.14 12.63
N GLY A 15 -20.02 -8.10 11.81
CA GLY A 15 -20.68 -6.86 12.21
C GLY A 15 -19.77 -5.81 12.88
N VAL A 16 -18.46 -6.06 12.99
CA VAL A 16 -17.49 -5.07 13.49
C VAL A 16 -17.00 -4.22 12.35
N MET A 17 -17.26 -2.91 12.41
CA MET A 17 -16.79 -1.95 11.41
C MET A 17 -15.56 -1.22 11.95
N PRO A 18 -14.43 -1.18 11.19
CA PRO A 18 -13.26 -0.42 11.60
C PRO A 18 -13.56 1.10 11.61
N ASP A 19 -12.98 1.82 12.58
CA ASP A 19 -13.14 3.28 12.68
C ASP A 19 -12.60 4.01 11.45
N TYR A 20 -11.59 3.45 10.81
CA TYR A 20 -10.95 4.00 9.60
C TYR A 20 -10.63 2.90 8.59
N ILE A 21 -10.75 3.26 7.32
CA ILE A 21 -10.32 2.44 6.19
C ILE A 21 -9.31 3.22 5.37
N GLY A 22 -8.17 2.59 5.06
CA GLY A 22 -7.21 3.08 4.09
C GLY A 22 -7.42 2.39 2.75
N VAL A 23 -7.65 3.15 1.68
CA VAL A 23 -7.90 2.62 0.34
C VAL A 23 -6.73 2.95 -0.59
N VAL A 24 -6.29 1.97 -1.37
CA VAL A 24 -5.20 2.06 -2.36
C VAL A 24 -3.90 2.67 -1.78
N GLU A 25 -3.60 2.41 -0.51
CA GLU A 25 -2.46 2.89 0.27
C GLU A 25 -2.36 4.44 0.37
N ARG A 26 -3.42 5.20 0.04
CA ARG A 26 -3.34 6.66 -0.11
C ARG A 26 -4.56 7.46 0.31
N GLU A 27 -5.76 6.89 0.32
CA GLU A 27 -6.97 7.58 0.75
C GLU A 27 -7.48 7.03 2.07
N VAL A 28 -8.03 7.88 2.92
CA VAL A 28 -8.51 7.54 4.25
C VAL A 28 -9.97 7.91 4.38
N PHE A 29 -10.75 6.98 4.91
CA PHE A 29 -12.16 7.17 5.21
C PHE A 29 -12.41 6.85 6.68
N LYS A 30 -13.26 7.64 7.32
CA LYS A 30 -13.66 7.49 8.71
C LYS A 30 -15.11 7.05 8.84
N TYR A 31 -15.36 6.01 9.65
CA TYR A 31 -16.71 5.57 9.97
C TYR A 31 -17.43 6.55 10.88
N ARG A 32 -18.62 6.99 10.48
CA ARG A 32 -19.51 7.85 11.29
C ARG A 32 -20.97 7.61 10.89
N SER A 33 -21.84 7.43 11.89
CA SER A 33 -23.30 7.34 11.68
C SER A 33 -23.73 6.27 10.66
N GLY A 34 -23.01 5.15 10.58
CA GLY A 34 -23.34 4.07 9.66
C GLY A 34 -22.63 4.12 8.30
N GLU A 35 -21.85 5.16 8.01
CA GLU A 35 -21.21 5.36 6.70
C GLU A 35 -19.74 5.76 6.83
N TYR A 36 -18.97 5.52 5.76
CA TYR A 36 -17.58 5.94 5.64
C TYR A 36 -17.48 7.28 4.90
N HIS A 37 -16.93 8.28 5.59
CA HIS A 37 -16.72 9.63 5.08
C HIS A 37 -15.24 9.91 4.82
N PRO A 38 -14.87 10.57 3.69
CA PRO A 38 -13.47 10.85 3.38
C PRO A 38 -12.83 11.80 4.41
N VAL A 39 -11.59 11.54 4.77
CA VAL A 39 -10.74 12.46 5.52
C VAL A 39 -10.21 13.51 4.54
N ASN A 40 -11.02 14.52 4.27
CA ASN A 40 -10.87 15.43 3.12
C ASN A 40 -9.49 16.09 3.02
N HIS A 41 -8.94 16.62 4.11
CA HIS A 41 -7.64 17.32 4.08
C HIS A 41 -6.50 16.37 3.66
N TRP A 42 -6.52 15.12 4.14
CA TRP A 42 -5.54 14.11 3.75
C TRP A 42 -5.74 13.65 2.30
N ASN A 43 -6.97 13.32 1.92
CA ASN A 43 -7.27 12.80 0.59
C ASN A 43 -6.99 13.83 -0.51
N GLN A 44 -7.31 15.12 -0.28
CA GLN A 44 -6.97 16.21 -1.19
C GLN A 44 -5.46 16.39 -1.32
N HIS A 45 -4.71 16.38 -0.20
CA HIS A 45 -3.25 16.43 -0.21
C HIS A 45 -2.66 15.25 -0.99
N SER A 46 -3.11 14.03 -0.70
CA SER A 46 -2.66 12.82 -1.38
C SER A 46 -2.89 12.87 -2.90
N ARG A 47 -4.09 13.25 -3.32
CA ARG A 47 -4.43 13.37 -4.74
C ARG A 47 -3.58 14.42 -5.46
N ALA A 48 -3.39 15.60 -4.85
CA ALA A 48 -2.57 16.66 -5.42
C ALA A 48 -1.09 16.24 -5.55
N ALA A 49 -0.54 15.59 -4.52
CA ALA A 49 0.83 15.08 -4.54
C ALA A 49 1.03 14.03 -5.63
N HIS A 50 0.11 13.06 -5.78
CA HIS A 50 0.20 12.06 -6.83
C HIS A 50 0.06 12.66 -8.23
N LYS A 51 -0.87 13.59 -8.44
CA LYS A 51 -1.01 14.27 -9.73
C LYS A 51 0.30 14.92 -10.16
N THR A 52 0.91 15.73 -9.30
CA THR A 52 2.18 16.40 -9.59
C THR A 52 3.31 15.40 -9.84
N LEU A 53 3.35 14.32 -9.05
CA LEU A 53 4.32 13.24 -9.20
C LEU A 53 4.22 12.57 -10.57
N PHE A 54 3.02 12.17 -10.96
CA PHE A 54 2.77 11.45 -12.21
C PHE A 54 3.03 12.32 -13.44
N GLU A 55 2.66 13.61 -13.39
CA GLU A 55 2.99 14.56 -14.44
C GLU A 55 4.52 14.70 -14.63
N ARG A 56 5.27 14.76 -13.52
CA ARG A 56 6.74 14.88 -13.53
C ARG A 56 7.44 13.65 -14.10
N HIS A 57 6.96 12.45 -13.74
CA HIS A 57 7.63 11.18 -14.06
C HIS A 57 6.96 10.42 -15.21
N SER A 58 6.06 11.05 -15.94
CA SER A 58 5.32 10.44 -17.05
C SER A 58 6.23 9.72 -18.08
N PRO A 59 7.39 10.27 -18.52
CA PRO A 59 8.25 9.55 -19.46
C PRO A 59 8.79 8.22 -18.93
N LEU A 60 9.19 8.17 -17.67
CA LEU A 60 9.66 6.93 -17.03
C LEU A 60 8.54 5.89 -16.93
N MET A 61 7.35 6.33 -16.55
CA MET A 61 6.20 5.43 -16.43
C MET A 61 5.79 4.84 -17.78
N SER A 62 5.86 5.64 -18.86
CA SER A 62 5.64 5.14 -20.22
C SER A 62 6.71 4.11 -20.62
N GLU A 63 8.00 4.39 -20.37
CA GLU A 63 9.09 3.45 -20.64
C GLU A 63 8.86 2.11 -19.92
N VAL A 64 8.48 2.17 -18.63
CA VAL A 64 8.20 0.95 -17.84
C VAL A 64 7.00 0.19 -18.40
N SER A 65 5.91 0.89 -18.72
CA SER A 65 4.70 0.29 -19.30
C SER A 65 4.99 -0.44 -20.63
N GLU A 66 5.73 0.21 -21.53
CA GLU A 66 6.15 -0.36 -22.81
C GLU A 66 7.06 -1.59 -22.61
N TRP A 67 8.02 -1.51 -21.69
CA TRP A 67 8.88 -2.63 -21.37
C TRP A 67 8.09 -3.83 -20.85
N ILE A 68 7.18 -3.63 -19.87
CA ILE A 68 6.35 -4.71 -19.33
C ILE A 68 5.55 -5.36 -20.46
N SER A 69 4.87 -4.57 -21.28
CA SER A 69 4.03 -5.05 -22.37
C SER A 69 4.82 -5.81 -23.45
N SER A 70 6.10 -5.49 -23.61
CA SER A 70 6.99 -6.18 -24.58
C SER A 70 7.58 -7.47 -24.07
N GLN A 71 7.73 -7.66 -22.76
CA GLN A 71 8.43 -8.80 -22.17
C GLN A 71 7.50 -9.83 -21.51
N PHE A 72 6.30 -9.42 -21.08
CA PHE A 72 5.41 -10.24 -20.27
C PHE A 72 3.99 -10.29 -20.82
N GLN A 73 3.30 -11.40 -20.56
CA GLN A 73 1.85 -11.50 -20.72
C GLN A 73 1.17 -10.94 -19.47
N ALA A 74 1.13 -9.62 -19.37
CA ALA A 74 0.59 -8.90 -18.23
C ALA A 74 -0.45 -7.89 -18.71
N GLU A 75 -1.45 -7.62 -17.89
CA GLU A 75 -2.38 -6.53 -18.13
C GLU A 75 -1.79 -5.25 -17.55
N VAL A 76 -1.54 -4.26 -18.41
CA VAL A 76 -1.12 -2.91 -18.02
C VAL A 76 -2.25 -1.96 -18.34
N TYR A 77 -2.73 -1.23 -17.33
CA TYR A 77 -3.89 -0.34 -17.46
C TYR A 77 -3.71 0.93 -16.62
N GLU A 78 -4.57 1.91 -16.85
CA GLU A 78 -4.70 3.12 -16.05
C GLU A 78 -5.98 3.05 -15.21
N ASP A 79 -5.93 3.50 -13.96
CA ASP A 79 -7.09 3.69 -13.10
C ASP A 79 -7.15 5.12 -12.52
N LEU A 80 -8.13 5.40 -11.67
CA LEU A 80 -8.29 6.70 -11.00
C LEU A 80 -7.10 7.05 -10.07
N HIS A 81 -6.26 6.08 -9.78
CA HIS A 81 -5.22 6.20 -8.76
C HIS A 81 -3.80 6.15 -9.31
N SER A 82 -3.60 5.59 -10.50
CA SER A 82 -2.28 5.51 -11.12
C SER A 82 -2.38 5.43 -12.65
N PRO A 83 -1.51 6.14 -13.39
CA PRO A 83 -1.46 6.05 -14.85
C PRO A 83 -0.87 4.72 -15.36
N VAL A 84 -0.25 3.95 -14.48
CA VAL A 84 0.26 2.61 -14.78
C VAL A 84 -0.02 1.68 -13.62
N CYS A 85 -0.96 0.77 -13.85
CA CYS A 85 -1.30 -0.36 -13.00
C CYS A 85 -0.96 -1.65 -13.73
N LEU A 86 -0.64 -2.69 -12.98
CA LEU A 86 -0.23 -3.99 -13.47
C LEU A 86 -1.06 -5.10 -12.84
N ILE A 87 -1.46 -6.07 -13.65
CA ILE A 87 -1.82 -7.42 -13.21
C ILE A 87 -0.88 -8.38 -13.93
N ALA A 88 0.10 -8.93 -13.22
CA ALA A 88 1.00 -9.94 -13.77
C ALA A 88 0.27 -11.29 -13.90
N LYS A 89 0.72 -12.13 -14.82
CA LYS A 89 0.14 -13.46 -15.05
C LYS A 89 0.29 -14.40 -13.86
N ASN A 90 1.39 -14.25 -13.13
CA ASN A 90 1.76 -15.04 -11.95
C ASN A 90 2.79 -14.27 -11.10
N ASN A 91 3.12 -14.81 -9.93
CA ASN A 91 4.07 -14.17 -9.02
C ASN A 91 5.50 -14.17 -9.54
N GLU A 92 5.93 -15.14 -10.36
CA GLU A 92 7.28 -15.17 -10.94
C GLU A 92 7.48 -13.99 -11.90
N ASP A 93 6.51 -13.72 -12.77
CA ASP A 93 6.53 -12.54 -13.64
C ASP A 93 6.48 -11.25 -12.81
N ALA A 94 5.63 -11.20 -11.77
CA ALA A 94 5.53 -10.06 -10.87
C ALA A 94 6.85 -9.77 -10.15
N ASP A 95 7.62 -10.80 -9.72
CA ASP A 95 8.94 -10.67 -9.10
C ASP A 95 9.97 -10.07 -10.06
N GLN A 96 9.99 -10.53 -11.31
CA GLN A 96 10.90 -10.01 -12.32
C GLN A 96 10.58 -8.56 -12.65
N ILE A 97 9.31 -8.23 -12.84
CA ILE A 97 8.83 -6.86 -13.09
C ILE A 97 9.17 -5.97 -11.89
N HIS A 98 8.89 -6.41 -10.67
CA HIS A 98 9.20 -5.68 -9.44
C HIS A 98 10.70 -5.36 -9.32
N SER A 99 11.56 -6.33 -9.58
CA SER A 99 13.00 -6.16 -9.54
C SER A 99 13.49 -5.15 -10.59
N PHE A 100 12.98 -5.24 -11.82
CA PHE A 100 13.33 -4.31 -12.89
C PHE A 100 12.89 -2.89 -12.56
N VAL A 101 11.60 -2.70 -12.21
CA VAL A 101 11.07 -1.37 -11.89
C VAL A 101 11.82 -0.73 -10.73
N ASN A 102 12.04 -1.46 -9.64
CA ASN A 102 12.82 -0.94 -8.51
C ASN A 102 14.27 -0.59 -8.88
N SER A 103 14.87 -1.28 -9.84
CA SER A 103 16.20 -0.91 -10.34
C SER A 103 16.20 0.45 -11.05
N LYS A 104 15.12 0.77 -11.77
CA LYS A 104 14.91 2.06 -12.43
C LYS A 104 14.59 3.19 -11.44
N LEU A 105 13.95 2.85 -10.31
CA LEU A 105 13.51 3.83 -9.31
C LEU A 105 14.62 4.27 -8.33
N LYS A 106 15.82 3.71 -8.38
CA LYS A 106 16.91 4.02 -7.43
C LYS A 106 17.25 5.50 -7.34
N ASP A 107 17.12 6.23 -8.44
CA ASP A 107 17.44 7.65 -8.52
C ASP A 107 16.23 8.57 -8.25
N PHE A 108 15.06 7.98 -7.96
CA PHE A 108 13.81 8.70 -7.74
C PHE A 108 13.33 8.53 -6.30
N SER A 109 13.56 9.52 -5.46
CA SER A 109 13.24 9.45 -4.03
C SER A 109 11.76 9.65 -3.71
N ASP A 110 10.97 10.15 -4.66
CA ASP A 110 9.56 10.51 -4.50
C ASP A 110 8.60 9.51 -5.18
N LEU A 111 9.12 8.67 -6.08
CA LEU A 111 8.33 7.67 -6.81
C LEU A 111 8.54 6.27 -6.24
N ALA A 112 7.47 5.50 -6.10
CA ALA A 112 7.48 4.12 -5.62
C ALA A 112 6.69 3.19 -6.55
N TRP A 113 7.09 1.92 -6.57
CA TRP A 113 6.35 0.83 -7.16
C TRP A 113 5.75 -0.02 -6.03
N VAL A 114 4.46 0.12 -5.83
CA VAL A 114 3.73 -0.58 -4.76
C VAL A 114 3.16 -1.86 -5.33
N ARG A 115 3.52 -2.98 -4.71
CA ARG A 115 3.10 -4.32 -5.12
C ARG A 115 2.31 -5.02 -4.01
N ASN A 116 1.26 -5.74 -4.42
CA ASN A 116 0.51 -6.69 -3.61
C ASN A 116 0.19 -7.91 -4.47
N ASP A 117 0.81 -9.07 -4.18
CA ASP A 117 0.69 -10.29 -4.96
C ASP A 117 1.06 -10.05 -6.45
N VAL A 118 0.17 -10.34 -7.38
CA VAL A 118 0.33 -10.09 -8.83
C VAL A 118 -0.01 -8.65 -9.24
N TYR A 119 -0.57 -7.86 -8.34
CA TYR A 119 -0.97 -6.47 -8.60
C TYR A 119 0.15 -5.51 -8.22
N ALA A 120 0.38 -4.51 -9.08
CA ALA A 120 1.29 -3.42 -8.75
C ALA A 120 0.90 -2.12 -9.44
N ARG A 121 1.40 -0.99 -8.89
CA ARG A 121 1.17 0.34 -9.46
C ARG A 121 2.27 1.32 -9.05
N PHE A 122 2.39 2.43 -9.79
CA PHE A 122 3.15 3.57 -9.30
C PHE A 122 2.39 4.32 -8.20
N SER A 123 3.13 4.82 -7.24
CA SER A 123 2.62 5.61 -6.11
C SER A 123 3.67 6.61 -5.64
N HIS A 124 3.27 7.52 -4.74
CA HIS A 124 4.19 8.45 -4.09
C HIS A 124 4.92 7.75 -2.94
N ALA A 125 6.27 7.79 -2.92
CA ALA A 125 7.08 7.10 -1.91
C ALA A 125 6.79 7.53 -0.46
N ASN A 126 6.32 8.77 -0.26
CA ASN A 126 5.98 9.30 1.07
C ASN A 126 4.49 9.19 1.41
N ILE A 127 3.67 8.56 0.56
CA ILE A 127 2.24 8.30 0.83
C ILE A 127 2.01 6.80 0.71
N HIS A 128 1.90 6.14 1.85
CA HIS A 128 1.83 4.69 1.99
C HIS A 128 1.10 4.32 3.29
N LYS A 129 0.85 3.04 3.54
CA LYS A 129 0.12 2.55 4.73
C LYS A 129 0.68 3.12 6.06
N GLY A 130 1.99 3.27 6.20
CA GLY A 130 2.60 3.84 7.40
C GLY A 130 2.29 5.33 7.60
N THR A 131 2.24 6.14 6.54
CA THR A 131 1.85 7.55 6.64
C THR A 131 0.36 7.73 6.85
N ILE A 132 -0.48 6.82 6.33
CA ILE A 132 -1.91 6.74 6.69
C ILE A 132 -2.07 6.46 8.19
N LEU A 133 -1.38 5.44 8.71
CA LEU A 133 -1.40 5.12 10.13
C LEU A 133 -0.97 6.31 11.00
N ASN A 134 0.08 7.02 10.57
CA ASN A 134 0.53 8.23 11.25
C ASN A 134 -0.52 9.36 11.22
N GLU A 135 -1.24 9.52 10.13
CA GLU A 135 -2.32 10.50 10.02
C GLU A 135 -3.47 10.20 10.98
N VAL A 136 -3.94 8.95 11.00
CA VAL A 136 -4.96 8.49 11.95
C VAL A 136 -4.49 8.65 13.39
N SER A 137 -3.22 8.30 13.67
CA SER A 137 -2.63 8.46 15.00
C SER A 137 -2.62 9.91 15.47
N LYS A 138 -2.29 10.86 14.61
CA LYS A 138 -2.34 12.31 14.91
C LYS A 138 -3.76 12.78 15.22
N LEU A 139 -4.75 12.35 14.44
CA LEU A 139 -6.16 12.70 14.68
C LEU A 139 -6.65 12.28 16.08
N HIS A 140 -6.09 11.21 16.62
CA HIS A 140 -6.45 10.64 17.93
C HIS A 140 -5.41 10.88 19.03
N LYS A 141 -4.32 11.60 18.73
CA LYS A 141 -3.20 11.84 19.66
C LYS A 141 -2.62 10.53 20.23
N LEU A 142 -2.55 9.50 19.39
CA LEU A 142 -1.97 8.21 19.75
C LEU A 142 -0.44 8.25 19.63
N HIS A 143 0.22 7.58 20.56
CA HIS A 143 1.67 7.35 20.51
C HIS A 143 1.98 5.98 19.92
N ALA A 144 3.08 5.85 19.18
CA ALA A 144 3.52 4.59 18.58
C ALA A 144 3.61 3.44 19.59
N THR A 145 3.89 3.73 20.86
CA THR A 145 3.96 2.75 21.96
C THR A 145 2.65 2.01 22.24
N GLY A 146 1.51 2.61 21.87
CA GLY A 146 0.18 2.00 22.02
C GLY A 146 -0.40 1.44 20.71
N ILE A 147 0.42 1.33 19.64
CA ILE A 147 -0.03 0.91 18.32
C ILE A 147 0.56 -0.45 17.97
N ILE A 148 -0.30 -1.32 17.45
CA ILE A 148 0.07 -2.59 16.82
C ILE A 148 -0.12 -2.41 15.33
N ALA A 149 0.89 -2.72 14.51
CA ALA A 149 0.79 -2.83 13.07
C ALA A 149 0.96 -4.28 12.66
N ALA A 150 0.04 -4.77 11.82
CA ALA A 150 0.07 -6.13 11.29
C ALA A 150 0.03 -6.08 9.75
N GLY A 151 0.80 -6.96 9.10
CA GLY A 151 0.86 -7.03 7.65
C GLY A 151 1.52 -8.30 7.16
N ASP A 152 1.31 -8.65 5.89
CA ASP A 152 1.71 -9.92 5.30
C ASP A 152 2.43 -9.79 3.95
N HIS A 153 2.37 -8.58 3.32
CA HIS A 153 2.90 -8.38 1.96
C HIS A 153 3.79 -7.12 1.82
N PHE A 154 4.40 -6.93 0.65
CA PHE A 154 5.32 -5.82 0.34
C PHE A 154 4.75 -4.43 0.67
N ASN A 155 3.48 -4.19 0.35
CA ASN A 155 2.82 -2.90 0.61
C ASN A 155 2.57 -2.60 2.09
N ASP A 156 2.77 -3.58 2.99
CA ASP A 156 2.69 -3.41 4.45
C ASP A 156 4.02 -3.01 5.08
N ILE A 157 5.15 -3.36 4.46
CA ILE A 157 6.49 -3.09 5.01
C ILE A 157 6.66 -1.62 5.46
N PRO A 158 6.22 -0.60 4.71
CA PRO A 158 6.31 0.78 5.17
C PRO A 158 5.56 1.09 6.47
N MET A 159 4.47 0.35 6.76
CA MET A 159 3.71 0.49 8.00
C MET A 159 4.36 -0.28 9.17
N LEU A 160 5.03 -1.38 8.88
CA LEU A 160 5.71 -2.24 9.85
C LEU A 160 7.03 -1.59 10.31
N ASN A 161 6.95 -0.37 10.82
CA ASN A 161 8.08 0.45 11.23
C ASN A 161 7.83 1.05 12.62
N ARG A 162 8.82 0.96 13.49
CA ARG A 162 8.75 1.46 14.88
C ARG A 162 8.48 2.95 15.00
N ARG A 163 8.70 3.70 13.93
CA ARG A 163 8.26 5.10 13.84
C ARG A 163 6.75 5.25 13.94
N PHE A 164 5.99 4.27 13.43
CA PHE A 164 4.52 4.33 13.34
C PHE A 164 3.84 3.44 14.37
N ALA A 165 4.42 2.27 14.68
CA ALA A 165 3.87 1.32 15.62
C ALA A 165 4.98 0.62 16.40
N ASN A 166 4.83 0.52 17.71
CA ASN A 166 5.84 -0.13 18.54
C ASN A 166 5.70 -1.67 18.56
N HIS A 167 4.53 -2.18 18.22
CA HIS A 167 4.26 -3.62 18.15
C HIS A 167 4.05 -4.01 16.68
N LEU A 168 5.00 -4.77 16.14
CA LEU A 168 4.99 -5.21 14.74
C LEU A 168 4.64 -6.68 14.69
N VAL A 169 3.67 -7.05 13.84
CA VAL A 169 3.13 -8.40 13.77
C VAL A 169 3.01 -8.85 12.32
N ALA A 170 3.29 -10.12 12.07
CA ALA A 170 2.97 -10.78 10.81
C ALA A 170 2.32 -12.14 11.05
N PRO A 171 1.41 -12.61 10.19
CA PRO A 171 0.93 -13.98 10.19
C PRO A 171 2.03 -14.94 9.70
N SER A 172 1.86 -16.25 9.97
CA SER A 172 2.83 -17.28 9.57
C SER A 172 2.95 -17.43 8.04
N ASN A 173 1.90 -17.11 7.30
CA ASN A 173 1.85 -17.13 5.83
C ASN A 173 2.29 -15.82 5.16
N ALA A 174 2.79 -14.84 5.92
CA ALA A 174 3.39 -13.64 5.34
C ALA A 174 4.56 -13.99 4.41
N ILE A 175 4.79 -13.17 3.39
CA ILE A 175 5.93 -13.36 2.49
C ILE A 175 7.27 -13.31 3.26
N PRO A 176 8.32 -14.01 2.76
CA PRO A 176 9.63 -14.06 3.45
C PRO A 176 10.21 -12.69 3.79
N GLU A 177 10.05 -11.71 2.91
CA GLU A 177 10.54 -10.33 3.11
C GLU A 177 9.89 -9.65 4.31
N VAL A 178 8.59 -9.87 4.53
CA VAL A 178 7.87 -9.38 5.71
C VAL A 178 8.32 -10.11 6.96
N GLN A 179 8.43 -11.44 6.93
CA GLN A 179 8.91 -12.22 8.07
C GLN A 179 10.31 -11.78 8.49
N ASP A 180 11.24 -11.63 7.54
CA ASP A 180 12.58 -11.12 7.75
C ASP A 180 12.58 -9.70 8.35
N HIS A 181 11.73 -8.83 7.82
CA HIS A 181 11.58 -7.46 8.32
C HIS A 181 11.10 -7.44 9.77
N ILE A 182 10.08 -8.24 10.11
CA ILE A 182 9.55 -8.39 11.47
C ILE A 182 10.63 -8.93 12.43
N ALA A 183 11.36 -9.97 12.01
CA ALA A 183 12.41 -10.56 12.83
C ALA A 183 13.55 -9.56 13.13
N ARG A 184 14.03 -8.83 12.14
CA ARG A 184 15.07 -7.79 12.31
C ARG A 184 14.64 -6.63 13.20
N ASN A 185 13.34 -6.37 13.29
CA ASN A 185 12.77 -5.31 14.13
C ASN A 185 12.22 -5.82 15.48
N ASN A 186 12.56 -7.05 15.89
CA ASN A 186 12.08 -7.69 17.14
C ASN A 186 10.54 -7.63 17.25
N GLY A 187 9.85 -7.88 16.15
CA GLY A 187 8.39 -8.03 16.11
C GLY A 187 7.97 -9.47 16.37
N TYR A 188 6.68 -9.74 16.27
CA TYR A 188 6.08 -11.05 16.51
C TYR A 188 5.56 -11.65 15.20
N ILE A 189 5.93 -12.89 14.91
CA ILE A 189 5.36 -13.68 13.82
C ILE A 189 4.40 -14.70 14.46
N SER A 190 3.13 -14.66 14.03
CA SER A 190 2.11 -15.59 14.51
C SER A 190 2.43 -17.02 14.10
N HIS A 191 2.06 -17.99 14.92
CA HIS A 191 2.06 -19.42 14.55
C HIS A 191 0.80 -19.83 13.80
N PHE A 192 -0.14 -18.91 13.60
CA PHE A 192 -1.42 -19.09 12.91
C PHE A 192 -1.48 -18.18 11.68
N GLU A 193 -2.21 -18.63 10.68
CA GLU A 193 -2.59 -17.86 9.50
C GLU A 193 -3.66 -16.82 9.80
#